data_2a46be50f39123165d1eda283362acae
#
_entry.id   2a46be50f39123165d1eda283362acae
#
_cell.length_a   1.000
_cell.length_b   1.000
_cell.length_c   1.000
_cell.angle_alpha   90.00
_cell.angle_beta   90.00
_cell.angle_gamma   90.00
#
_symmetry.space_group_name_H-M   'P 1'
#
loop_
_entity.id
_entity.type
_entity.pdbx_description
1 polymer ?
#
loop_
_entity_poly.entity_id
_entity_poly.type
_entity_poly.pdbx_seq_one_letter_code
_entity_poly.pdbx_strand_id
1 'polypeptide(L)'
;MISAMDPSLNTTLDAAEADGDLPRRRLTSWNEYDGRFITARLGGGFLWDFAGYAQNDDSEAQMTLIDKGDLRDFRLILKGQFKFAPRFSYTLGYMYDKAKKDWRFRQTGIMAEVPELWGSIFVGRTKEGFSTSKIMVGYQGWTNERAAINDALLPILADGIKWSGYIPSGKFVYNLGWFGDSRTENESFNKNDNQFAARAVWLPFTGTDKGVLHLALEYRSASSNDGFLRYRSKPESFLAQSYAIDTGQFPAEHANTIGIEAYYRPGPLMFGMEYFFNQVQSDEANDPFFHGGEVFVSYLLTGETKPYNLRGGYFERTSPASTVFEGGPGAWEFVLRYSYADLDSQAIHGGTFQRITPMVNWHLSDNIRLEFVTGYGVLDRFGIRGETVFFQSRIQLQL
;
A
#
# COMPACT_ATOMS: atom_id res chain seq x y z
N MET A 1 -8.35 -27.98 26.26
CA MET A 1 -9.05 -27.06 25.36
C MET A 1 -8.01 -26.17 24.72
N ILE A 2 -7.60 -26.58 23.56
CA ILE A 2 -6.58 -25.95 22.74
C ILE A 2 -7.35 -25.21 21.68
N SER A 3 -6.95 -24.04 21.43
CA SER A 3 -7.20 -23.26 20.23
C SER A 3 -7.59 -21.83 20.52
N ALA A 4 -6.65 -20.99 20.37
CA ALA A 4 -6.81 -19.77 19.61
C ALA A 4 -5.45 -19.41 19.05
N MET A 5 -5.04 -20.12 18.01
CA MET A 5 -4.02 -19.63 17.12
C MET A 5 -4.55 -18.35 16.47
N ASP A 6 -3.67 -17.38 16.31
CA ASP A 6 -3.94 -16.10 15.67
C ASP A 6 -4.61 -16.31 14.30
N PRO A 7 -5.88 -15.95 14.14
CA PRO A 7 -6.56 -16.12 12.87
C PRO A 7 -6.01 -15.19 11.77
N SER A 8 -5.27 -14.14 12.10
CA SER A 8 -4.63 -13.28 11.10
C SER A 8 -3.40 -13.91 10.45
N LEU A 9 -2.78 -14.89 11.13
CA LEU A 9 -1.76 -15.75 10.55
C LEU A 9 -2.37 -16.96 9.83
N ASN A 10 -3.55 -17.40 10.24
CA ASN A 10 -4.20 -18.60 9.73
C ASN A 10 -5.36 -18.33 8.76
N THR A 11 -5.93 -17.12 8.69
CA THR A 11 -7.04 -16.87 7.76
C THR A 11 -6.67 -17.01 6.29
N THR A 12 -5.41 -16.82 5.94
CA THR A 12 -4.90 -17.18 4.61
C THR A 12 -4.72 -18.69 4.44
N LEU A 13 -4.38 -19.40 5.50
CA LEU A 13 -4.24 -20.85 5.48
C LEU A 13 -5.60 -21.54 5.56
N ASP A 14 -6.50 -21.09 6.44
CA ASP A 14 -7.84 -21.67 6.60
C ASP A 14 -8.75 -21.38 5.42
N ALA A 15 -8.64 -20.21 4.78
CA ALA A 15 -9.36 -19.91 3.54
C ALA A 15 -8.79 -20.72 2.35
N ALA A 16 -7.49 -20.98 2.36
CA ALA A 16 -6.82 -21.81 1.36
C ALA A 16 -7.11 -23.31 1.56
N GLU A 17 -7.28 -23.77 2.80
CA GLU A 17 -7.67 -25.14 3.12
C GLU A 17 -9.13 -25.43 2.84
N ALA A 18 -10.00 -24.44 2.91
CA ALA A 18 -11.43 -24.57 2.58
C ALA A 18 -11.70 -24.60 1.07
N ASP A 19 -10.76 -24.07 0.28
CA ASP A 19 -10.86 -23.95 -1.18
C ASP A 19 -9.78 -24.85 -1.82
N GLY A 20 -9.89 -26.15 -1.76
CA GLY A 20 -8.90 -27.19 -2.09
C GLY A 20 -7.97 -27.01 -3.31
N ASP A 21 -8.00 -25.85 -3.96
CA ASP A 21 -7.24 -25.50 -5.17
C ASP A 21 -6.10 -24.48 -4.92
N LEU A 22 -5.91 -23.96 -3.68
CA LEU A 22 -4.83 -23.02 -3.45
C LEU A 22 -3.51 -23.71 -3.06
N PRO A 23 -2.38 -23.33 -3.67
CA PRO A 23 -1.10 -23.96 -3.37
C PRO A 23 -0.71 -23.72 -1.91
N ARG A 24 -0.41 -24.79 -1.20
CA ARG A 24 0.03 -24.72 0.21
C ARG A 24 1.35 -23.98 0.30
N ARG A 25 1.38 -22.91 1.06
CA ARG A 25 2.61 -22.21 1.42
C ARG A 25 3.49 -23.14 2.24
N ARG A 26 4.66 -23.50 1.71
CA ARG A 26 5.68 -24.21 2.51
C ARG A 26 6.27 -23.23 3.52
N LEU A 27 5.86 -23.34 4.77
CA LEU A 27 6.49 -22.62 5.86
C LEU A 27 7.89 -23.21 6.09
N THR A 28 8.89 -22.36 5.99
CA THR A 28 10.26 -22.74 6.37
C THR A 28 10.39 -22.55 7.87
N SER A 29 10.59 -23.65 8.60
CA SER A 29 10.70 -23.64 10.08
C SER A 29 11.94 -22.93 10.62
N TRP A 30 12.94 -22.62 9.78
CA TRP A 30 14.17 -21.96 10.18
C TRP A 30 13.98 -20.52 10.67
N ASN A 31 12.89 -19.84 10.27
CA ASN A 31 12.59 -18.47 10.67
C ASN A 31 11.55 -18.37 11.79
N GLU A 32 11.19 -19.48 12.39
CA GLU A 32 10.20 -19.57 13.46
C GLU A 32 10.86 -20.01 14.79
N TYR A 33 10.46 -19.35 15.85
CA TYR A 33 10.87 -19.66 17.21
C TYR A 33 9.63 -19.88 18.07
N ASP A 34 9.55 -21.02 18.72
CA ASP A 34 8.52 -21.38 19.68
C ASP A 34 9.11 -21.56 21.08
N GLY A 35 9.27 -20.45 21.81
CA GLY A 35 9.85 -20.44 23.15
C GLY A 35 8.83 -20.59 24.27
N ARG A 36 9.30 -20.57 25.51
CA ARG A 36 8.47 -20.72 26.71
C ARG A 36 7.49 -19.55 26.89
N PHE A 37 7.91 -18.34 26.57
CA PHE A 37 7.18 -17.09 26.86
C PHE A 37 6.57 -16.45 25.62
N ILE A 38 7.22 -16.61 24.46
CA ILE A 38 6.85 -15.99 23.20
C ILE A 38 6.98 -16.98 22.06
N THR A 39 6.18 -16.75 21.01
CA THR A 39 6.50 -17.22 19.66
C THR A 39 7.12 -16.07 18.90
N ALA A 40 7.96 -16.36 17.90
CA ALA A 40 8.49 -15.33 17.00
C ALA A 40 8.65 -15.90 15.60
N ARG A 41 8.36 -15.07 14.59
CA ARG A 41 8.62 -15.37 13.19
C ARG A 41 9.34 -14.20 12.55
N LEU A 42 10.50 -14.48 11.97
CA LEU A 42 11.25 -13.51 11.18
C LEU A 42 10.75 -13.56 9.72
N GLY A 43 10.37 -12.42 9.20
CA GLY A 43 10.06 -12.20 7.79
C GLY A 43 10.81 -10.98 7.29
N GLY A 44 10.60 -10.63 6.03
CA GLY A 44 11.23 -9.46 5.48
C GLY A 44 11.06 -9.32 3.98
N GLY A 45 11.75 -8.34 3.41
CA GLY A 45 11.75 -8.10 1.97
C GLY A 45 13.00 -7.39 1.51
N PHE A 46 13.45 -7.77 0.33
CA PHE A 46 14.52 -7.11 -0.40
C PHE A 46 14.01 -6.80 -1.80
N LEU A 47 14.06 -5.53 -2.20
CA LEU A 47 13.62 -5.05 -3.48
C LEU A 47 14.75 -4.26 -4.13
N TRP A 48 15.10 -4.65 -5.37
CA TRP A 48 16.05 -3.94 -6.19
C TRP A 48 15.36 -3.48 -7.47
N ASP A 49 15.40 -2.18 -7.72
CA ASP A 49 14.76 -1.55 -8.87
C ASP A 49 15.79 -1.12 -9.92
N PHE A 50 15.34 -1.17 -11.18
CA PHE A 50 15.97 -0.52 -12.30
C PHE A 50 14.96 0.44 -12.95
N ALA A 51 15.40 1.61 -13.34
CA ALA A 51 14.57 2.58 -14.05
C ALA A 51 15.36 3.25 -15.16
N GLY A 52 14.71 3.42 -16.32
CA GLY A 52 15.16 4.20 -17.44
C GLY A 52 14.02 5.11 -17.91
N TYR A 53 14.38 6.26 -18.49
CA TYR A 53 13.44 7.30 -18.84
C TYR A 53 13.76 7.87 -20.22
N ALA A 54 12.71 8.13 -21.01
CA ALA A 54 12.82 8.92 -22.23
C ALA A 54 11.88 10.12 -22.10
N GLN A 55 12.45 11.31 -22.00
CA GLN A 55 11.75 12.57 -21.78
C GLN A 55 11.80 13.42 -23.07
N ASN A 56 10.74 14.19 -23.32
CA ASN A 56 10.82 15.30 -24.25
C ASN A 56 11.41 16.55 -23.55
N ASP A 57 11.75 17.59 -24.33
CA ASP A 57 12.40 18.82 -23.83
C ASP A 57 11.56 19.47 -22.70
N ASP A 58 10.24 19.50 -22.83
CA ASP A 58 9.33 20.07 -21.84
C ASP A 58 9.29 19.26 -20.53
N SER A 59 9.46 17.96 -20.60
CA SER A 59 9.59 17.10 -19.41
C SER A 59 10.95 17.29 -18.73
N GLU A 60 12.03 17.37 -19.52
CA GLU A 60 13.37 17.62 -18.99
C GLU A 60 13.47 18.99 -18.29
N ALA A 61 12.78 20.00 -18.81
CA ALA A 61 12.70 21.33 -18.18
C ALA A 61 12.01 21.31 -16.81
N GLN A 62 11.10 20.35 -16.57
CA GLN A 62 10.32 20.27 -15.33
C GLN A 62 10.90 19.32 -14.31
N MET A 63 11.52 18.21 -14.71
CA MET A 63 12.05 17.21 -13.79
C MET A 63 13.29 16.50 -14.35
N THR A 64 14.26 16.31 -13.48
CA THR A 64 15.46 15.53 -13.78
C THR A 64 15.20 14.06 -13.50
N LEU A 65 15.31 13.22 -14.52
CA LEU A 65 15.22 11.76 -14.41
C LEU A 65 16.50 11.14 -14.97
N ILE A 66 17.16 10.32 -14.20
CA ILE A 66 18.43 9.68 -14.55
C ILE A 66 18.27 8.17 -14.43
N ASP A 67 18.64 7.47 -15.48
CA ASP A 67 18.64 6.02 -15.53
C ASP A 67 19.54 5.43 -14.46
N LYS A 68 19.03 4.51 -13.68
CA LYS A 68 19.82 3.79 -12.68
C LYS A 68 19.17 2.53 -12.15
N GLY A 69 20.00 1.68 -11.53
CA GLY A 69 19.54 0.59 -10.66
C GLY A 69 19.90 0.89 -9.21
N ASP A 70 19.00 0.56 -8.29
CA ASP A 70 19.23 0.83 -6.88
C ASP A 70 18.36 -0.01 -5.93
N LEU A 71 18.78 -0.08 -4.66
CA LEU A 71 18.01 -0.68 -3.59
C LEU A 71 16.74 0.15 -3.33
N ARG A 72 15.57 -0.48 -3.53
CA ARG A 72 14.27 0.12 -3.25
C ARG A 72 13.88 -0.04 -1.79
N ASP A 73 14.07 -1.24 -1.24
CA ASP A 73 13.61 -1.56 0.11
C ASP A 73 14.41 -2.76 0.65
N PHE A 74 14.86 -2.66 1.88
CA PHE A 74 15.37 -3.78 2.64
C PHE A 74 14.83 -3.71 4.05
N ARG A 75 13.98 -4.67 4.41
CA ARG A 75 13.32 -4.69 5.71
C ARG A 75 13.33 -6.06 6.36
N LEU A 76 13.36 -6.04 7.68
CA LEU A 76 13.17 -7.19 8.55
C LEU A 76 11.90 -6.97 9.37
N ILE A 77 11.12 -8.02 9.55
CA ILE A 77 9.86 -7.96 10.31
C ILE A 77 9.84 -9.15 11.26
N LEU A 78 9.83 -8.86 12.55
CA LEU A 78 9.63 -9.87 13.59
C LEU A 78 8.18 -9.74 14.09
N LYS A 79 7.44 -10.85 14.06
CA LYS A 79 6.08 -10.96 14.58
C LYS A 79 5.98 -12.14 15.51
N GLY A 80 5.11 -12.03 16.52
CA GLY A 80 4.87 -13.14 17.42
C GLY A 80 3.76 -12.86 18.44
N GLN A 81 3.53 -13.85 19.31
CA GLN A 81 2.53 -13.79 20.37
C GLN A 81 3.17 -13.97 21.74
N PHE A 82 2.52 -13.42 22.76
CA PHE A 82 2.85 -13.66 24.16
C PHE A 82 2.10 -14.90 24.67
N LYS A 83 2.80 -15.98 24.99
CA LYS A 83 2.18 -17.24 25.47
C LYS A 83 1.47 -17.11 26.82
N PHE A 84 1.90 -16.16 27.65
CA PHE A 84 1.25 -15.83 28.92
C PHE A 84 0.02 -14.92 28.76
N ALA A 85 -0.16 -14.31 27.59
CA ALA A 85 -1.27 -13.45 27.25
C ALA A 85 -1.68 -13.69 25.77
N PRO A 86 -2.36 -14.80 25.44
CA PRO A 86 -2.55 -15.28 24.07
C PRO A 86 -3.34 -14.33 23.15
N ARG A 87 -4.10 -13.38 23.73
CA ARG A 87 -4.79 -12.33 22.95
C ARG A 87 -3.86 -11.20 22.50
N PHE A 88 -2.61 -11.19 22.94
CA PHE A 88 -1.66 -10.15 22.59
C PHE A 88 -0.58 -10.68 21.65
N SER A 89 -0.38 -9.97 20.57
CA SER A 89 0.70 -10.19 19.61
C SER A 89 1.55 -8.93 19.47
N TYR A 90 2.75 -9.09 18.94
CA TYR A 90 3.64 -7.97 18.69
C TYR A 90 4.18 -7.99 17.26
N THR A 91 4.50 -6.82 16.76
CA THR A 91 5.21 -6.63 15.49
C THR A 91 6.37 -5.67 15.71
N LEU A 92 7.54 -6.01 15.18
CA LEU A 92 8.72 -5.18 15.17
C LEU A 92 9.26 -5.15 13.74
N GLY A 93 9.00 -4.07 13.02
CA GLY A 93 9.51 -3.84 11.67
C GLY A 93 10.72 -2.93 11.67
N TYR A 94 11.76 -3.29 10.93
CA TYR A 94 13.00 -2.53 10.83
C TYR A 94 13.42 -2.49 9.36
N MET A 95 13.72 -1.31 8.84
CA MET A 95 14.02 -1.08 7.43
C MET A 95 15.27 -0.21 7.27
N TYR A 96 16.11 -0.57 6.31
CA TYR A 96 17.23 0.25 5.91
C TYR A 96 16.73 1.40 5.03
N ASP A 97 16.89 2.63 5.50
CA ASP A 97 16.64 3.85 4.75
C ASP A 97 17.93 4.26 4.01
N LYS A 98 17.95 3.98 2.72
CA LYS A 98 19.13 4.26 1.91
C LYS A 98 19.43 5.76 1.77
N ALA A 99 18.41 6.60 1.71
CA ALA A 99 18.61 8.06 1.56
C ALA A 99 19.35 8.65 2.76
N LYS A 100 19.10 8.10 3.96
CA LYS A 100 19.76 8.51 5.21
C LYS A 100 20.91 7.58 5.61
N LYS A 101 21.10 6.47 4.89
CA LYS A 101 22.08 5.41 5.20
C LYS A 101 21.95 4.91 6.63
N ASP A 102 20.72 4.78 7.11
CA ASP A 102 20.39 4.43 8.48
C ASP A 102 19.26 3.40 8.56
N TRP A 103 19.18 2.68 9.69
CA TRP A 103 18.12 1.74 9.97
C TRP A 103 17.01 2.40 10.79
N ARG A 104 15.76 2.17 10.39
CA ARG A 104 14.59 2.81 11.02
C ARG A 104 13.49 1.85 11.35
N PHE A 105 12.84 2.10 12.47
CA PHE A 105 11.62 1.40 12.82
C PHE A 105 10.50 1.71 11.83
N ARG A 106 9.90 0.66 11.31
CA ARG A 106 8.68 0.70 10.49
C ARG A 106 7.48 0.30 11.36
N GLN A 107 6.56 -0.51 10.85
CA GLN A 107 5.43 -0.97 11.67
C GLN A 107 5.94 -1.68 12.92
N THR A 108 5.61 -1.12 14.09
CA THR A 108 6.09 -1.58 15.40
C THR A 108 5.04 -1.30 16.45
N GLY A 109 4.62 -2.31 17.19
CA GLY A 109 3.62 -2.16 18.23
C GLY A 109 3.05 -3.46 18.73
N ILE A 110 2.02 -3.34 19.54
CA ILE A 110 1.29 -4.46 20.16
C ILE A 110 -0.15 -4.43 19.64
N MET A 111 -0.65 -5.61 19.32
CA MET A 111 -2.04 -5.84 18.94
C MET A 111 -2.73 -6.68 20.02
N ALA A 112 -3.89 -6.24 20.45
CA ALA A 112 -4.79 -6.97 21.32
C ALA A 112 -6.00 -7.47 20.52
N GLU A 113 -6.22 -8.78 20.48
CA GLU A 113 -7.44 -9.37 19.94
C GLU A 113 -8.62 -9.08 20.89
N VAL A 114 -9.69 -8.51 20.34
CA VAL A 114 -10.93 -8.20 21.05
C VAL A 114 -12.12 -8.79 20.27
N PRO A 115 -12.34 -10.11 20.33
CA PRO A 115 -13.41 -10.79 19.58
C PRO A 115 -14.79 -10.24 19.91
N GLU A 116 -14.97 -9.72 21.12
CA GLU A 116 -16.20 -9.10 21.60
C GLU A 116 -16.56 -7.83 20.81
N LEU A 117 -15.56 -7.22 20.15
CA LEU A 117 -15.71 -6.07 19.27
C LEU A 117 -15.41 -6.43 17.80
N TRP A 118 -15.51 -7.72 17.44
CA TRP A 118 -15.25 -8.28 16.09
C TRP A 118 -13.91 -7.93 15.47
N GLY A 119 -12.89 -7.66 16.28
CA GLY A 119 -11.62 -7.25 15.73
C GLY A 119 -10.48 -7.18 16.72
N SER A 120 -9.51 -6.32 16.41
CA SER A 120 -8.30 -6.09 17.18
C SER A 120 -8.00 -4.61 17.35
N ILE A 121 -7.32 -4.28 18.44
CA ILE A 121 -6.79 -2.93 18.72
C ILE A 121 -5.27 -3.02 18.63
N PHE A 122 -4.69 -2.18 17.79
CA PHE A 122 -3.24 -2.04 17.64
C PHE A 122 -2.79 -0.70 18.25
N VAL A 123 -1.73 -0.75 19.03
CA VAL A 123 -1.08 0.45 19.61
C VAL A 123 0.38 0.47 19.19
N GLY A 124 0.80 1.60 18.62
CA GLY A 124 2.15 1.82 18.13
C GLY A 124 2.18 2.41 16.72
N ARG A 125 3.30 2.20 16.02
CA ARG A 125 3.49 2.67 14.65
C ARG A 125 2.85 1.70 13.67
N THR A 126 1.87 2.19 12.91
CA THR A 126 1.14 1.36 11.94
C THR A 126 0.66 2.21 10.76
N LYS A 127 0.07 1.56 9.78
CA LYS A 127 -0.69 2.20 8.72
C LYS A 127 -2.02 2.69 9.25
N GLU A 128 -2.45 3.87 8.85
CA GLU A 128 -3.69 4.49 9.34
C GLU A 128 -4.95 3.64 9.08
N GLY A 129 -4.91 2.75 8.12
CA GLY A 129 -6.08 1.94 7.73
C GLY A 129 -6.93 2.62 6.67
N PHE A 130 -6.37 3.56 5.93
CA PHE A 130 -6.94 4.31 4.83
C PHE A 130 -6.29 3.86 3.51
N SER A 131 -7.06 3.70 2.43
CA SER A 131 -6.64 3.21 1.10
C SER A 131 -6.16 1.75 1.08
N THR A 132 -6.77 0.93 0.23
CA THR A 132 -6.32 -0.46 0.01
C THR A 132 -4.86 -0.50 -0.43
N SER A 133 -4.45 0.37 -1.35
CA SER A 133 -3.06 0.41 -1.83
C SER A 133 -2.07 0.83 -0.75
N LYS A 134 -2.48 1.65 0.23
CA LYS A 134 -1.65 2.02 1.39
C LYS A 134 -1.65 0.94 2.48
N ILE A 135 -2.79 0.28 2.73
CA ILE A 135 -2.89 -0.80 3.73
C ILE A 135 -2.04 -2.01 3.32
N MET A 136 -2.04 -2.38 2.06
CA MET A 136 -1.19 -3.47 1.57
C MET A 136 0.29 -3.15 1.79
N VAL A 137 1.06 -4.18 2.10
CA VAL A 137 2.52 -4.03 2.12
C VAL A 137 2.99 -3.74 0.69
N GLY A 138 3.88 -2.75 0.51
CA GLY A 138 4.26 -2.27 -0.82
C GLY A 138 4.74 -3.35 -1.79
N TYR A 139 5.35 -4.41 -1.29
CA TYR A 139 5.78 -5.56 -2.10
C TYR A 139 4.71 -6.66 -2.25
N GLN A 140 3.48 -6.45 -1.78
CA GLN A 140 2.35 -7.37 -1.98
C GLN A 140 1.34 -6.84 -3.01
N GLY A 141 1.47 -5.57 -3.39
CA GLY A 141 0.63 -4.95 -4.41
C GLY A 141 0.84 -5.54 -5.79
N TRP A 142 -0.08 -5.23 -6.67
CA TRP A 142 -0.05 -5.62 -8.10
C TRP A 142 0.70 -4.61 -8.97
N THR A 143 0.94 -3.40 -8.48
CA THR A 143 1.69 -2.36 -9.18
C THR A 143 3.07 -2.17 -8.57
N ASN A 144 4.04 -1.76 -9.37
CA ASN A 144 5.42 -1.49 -8.95
C ASN A 144 5.49 -0.37 -7.90
N GLU A 145 4.84 0.75 -8.19
CA GLU A 145 4.68 1.88 -7.27
C GLU A 145 3.20 2.29 -7.21
N ARG A 146 2.80 2.96 -6.14
CA ARG A 146 1.44 3.50 -5.98
C ARG A 146 1.21 4.67 -6.91
N ALA A 147 -0.06 5.00 -7.16
CA ALA A 147 -0.41 6.22 -7.87
C ALA A 147 0.13 7.46 -7.14
N ALA A 148 0.52 8.48 -7.92
CA ALA A 148 1.14 9.68 -7.39
C ALA A 148 0.29 10.37 -6.31
N ILE A 149 -1.03 10.39 -6.48
CA ILE A 149 -1.95 10.99 -5.51
C ILE A 149 -1.93 10.29 -4.15
N ASN A 150 -1.80 8.94 -4.12
CA ASN A 150 -1.71 8.20 -2.87
C ASN A 150 -0.49 8.60 -2.06
N ASP A 151 0.65 8.80 -2.74
CA ASP A 151 1.89 9.19 -2.07
C ASP A 151 1.90 10.69 -1.72
N ALA A 152 1.19 11.52 -2.47
CA ALA A 152 1.04 12.94 -2.18
C ALA A 152 0.16 13.19 -0.93
N LEU A 153 -1.00 12.54 -0.83
CA LEU A 153 -2.02 12.85 0.18
C LEU A 153 -1.91 12.01 1.46
N LEU A 154 -1.39 10.78 1.37
CA LEU A 154 -1.52 9.79 2.43
C LEU A 154 -0.18 9.37 3.03
N PRO A 155 -0.06 9.33 4.37
CA PRO A 155 1.15 8.84 5.03
C PRO A 155 1.33 7.32 4.83
N ILE A 156 2.57 6.87 4.96
CA ILE A 156 2.87 5.44 4.95
C ILE A 156 2.64 4.82 6.33
N LEU A 157 3.02 5.52 7.39
CA LEU A 157 2.91 5.06 8.78
C LEU A 157 2.61 6.25 9.69
N ALA A 158 1.88 6.00 10.77
CA ALA A 158 1.63 6.95 11.83
C ALA A 158 1.70 6.26 13.20
N ASP A 159 2.02 7.00 14.25
CA ASP A 159 2.07 6.51 15.62
C ASP A 159 0.72 6.76 16.29
N GLY A 160 0.07 5.72 16.79
CA GLY A 160 -1.25 5.88 17.39
C GLY A 160 -1.93 4.58 17.79
N ILE A 161 -3.25 4.66 17.85
CA ILE A 161 -4.13 3.55 18.15
C ILE A 161 -5.07 3.29 16.98
N LYS A 162 -5.22 2.04 16.60
CA LYS A 162 -6.11 1.61 15.52
C LYS A 162 -6.95 0.43 15.96
N TRP A 163 -8.25 0.54 15.77
CA TRP A 163 -9.21 -0.54 15.92
C TRP A 163 -9.69 -0.98 14.54
N SER A 164 -9.55 -2.27 14.24
CA SER A 164 -9.92 -2.82 12.95
C SER A 164 -10.54 -4.21 13.10
N GLY A 165 -11.45 -4.56 12.21
CA GLY A 165 -12.09 -5.86 12.26
C GLY A 165 -13.10 -6.10 11.14
N TYR A 166 -13.74 -7.25 11.23
CA TYR A 166 -14.76 -7.71 10.30
C TYR A 166 -16.02 -8.13 11.03
N ILE A 167 -17.18 -7.59 10.61
CA ILE A 167 -18.51 -7.90 11.13
C ILE A 167 -19.21 -8.87 10.15
N PRO A 168 -19.25 -10.18 10.43
CA PRO A 168 -19.75 -11.17 9.48
C PRO A 168 -21.21 -10.98 9.08
N SER A 169 -22.07 -10.60 10.05
CA SER A 169 -23.51 -10.43 9.81
C SER A 169 -23.84 -9.34 8.80
N GLY A 170 -23.04 -8.27 8.78
CA GLY A 170 -23.18 -7.16 7.83
C GLY A 170 -22.25 -7.26 6.63
N LYS A 171 -21.30 -8.20 6.65
CA LYS A 171 -20.22 -8.30 5.67
C LYS A 171 -19.42 -6.99 5.56
N PHE A 172 -19.14 -6.38 6.71
CA PHE A 172 -18.41 -5.13 6.81
C PHE A 172 -17.02 -5.33 7.42
N VAL A 173 -16.00 -4.78 6.74
CA VAL A 173 -14.70 -4.52 7.35
C VAL A 173 -14.65 -3.07 7.78
N TYR A 174 -14.04 -2.79 8.91
CA TYR A 174 -13.86 -1.42 9.40
C TYR A 174 -12.44 -1.21 9.90
N ASN A 175 -11.97 0.03 9.75
CA ASN A 175 -10.77 0.55 10.39
C ASN A 175 -11.12 1.91 10.98
N LEU A 176 -10.77 2.11 12.24
CA LEU A 176 -10.88 3.38 12.95
C LEU A 176 -9.54 3.64 13.64
N GLY A 177 -8.97 4.80 13.46
CA GLY A 177 -7.69 5.11 14.06
C GLY A 177 -7.56 6.56 14.49
N TRP A 178 -6.82 6.76 15.58
CA TRP A 178 -6.38 8.06 16.07
C TRP A 178 -4.87 8.04 16.16
N PHE A 179 -4.24 9.00 15.51
CA PHE A 179 -2.79 9.04 15.39
C PHE A 179 -2.28 10.42 15.74
N GLY A 180 -1.09 10.44 16.32
CA GLY A 180 -0.29 11.63 16.45
C GLY A 180 0.56 11.87 15.20
N ASP A 181 1.79 12.32 15.40
CA ASP A 181 2.72 12.65 14.34
C ASP A 181 2.94 11.49 13.36
N SER A 182 2.74 11.76 12.07
CA SER A 182 3.08 10.83 11.01
C SER A 182 4.57 10.94 10.74
N ARG A 183 5.30 9.88 11.06
CA ARG A 183 6.75 9.83 10.86
C ARG A 183 7.08 9.16 9.55
N THR A 184 7.19 9.94 8.53
CA THR A 184 7.76 9.49 7.27
C THR A 184 8.73 10.54 6.78
N GLU A 185 9.88 10.49 7.31
CA GLU A 185 10.96 11.32 6.83
C GLU A 185 11.32 10.92 5.39
N ASN A 186 11.43 11.86 4.51
CA ASN A 186 11.64 11.82 3.05
C ASN A 186 10.38 11.58 2.22
N GLU A 187 9.21 11.63 2.81
CA GLU A 187 7.99 11.43 2.05
C GLU A 187 7.24 12.74 1.86
N SER A 188 6.40 12.74 0.86
CA SER A 188 5.76 13.92 0.32
C SER A 188 4.48 14.28 1.06
N PHE A 189 4.49 14.29 2.37
CA PHE A 189 3.36 14.74 3.16
C PHE A 189 3.82 15.37 4.47
N ASN A 190 2.90 15.99 5.13
CA ASN A 190 3.12 16.95 6.19
C ASN A 190 3.35 16.27 7.53
N LYS A 191 3.98 17.01 8.42
CA LYS A 191 3.94 16.71 9.84
C LYS A 191 2.54 17.04 10.35
N ASN A 192 1.79 16.03 10.74
CA ASN A 192 0.45 16.21 11.26
C ASN A 192 0.40 15.83 12.73
N ASP A 193 -0.30 16.65 13.50
CA ASP A 193 -0.81 16.31 14.82
C ASP A 193 -2.27 15.89 14.69
N ASN A 194 -2.76 15.06 15.61
CA ASN A 194 -4.18 14.70 15.70
C ASN A 194 -4.80 14.29 14.38
N GLN A 195 -4.45 13.11 13.92
CA GLN A 195 -5.03 12.52 12.73
C GLN A 195 -6.10 11.52 13.14
N PHE A 196 -7.24 11.62 12.51
CA PHE A 196 -8.29 10.61 12.58
C PHE A 196 -8.46 9.97 11.21
N ALA A 197 -8.51 8.65 11.15
CA ALA A 197 -8.78 7.90 9.94
C ALA A 197 -9.88 6.87 10.17
N ALA A 198 -10.83 6.81 9.26
CA ALA A 198 -11.91 5.84 9.26
C ALA A 198 -12.06 5.24 7.86
N ARG A 199 -12.32 3.94 7.80
CA ARG A 199 -12.61 3.22 6.56
C ARG A 199 -13.69 2.18 6.82
N ALA A 200 -14.71 2.15 5.99
CA ALA A 200 -15.79 1.18 5.99
C ALA A 200 -15.82 0.45 4.64
N VAL A 201 -15.67 -0.87 4.65
CA VAL A 201 -15.70 -1.72 3.47
C VAL A 201 -16.92 -2.61 3.53
N TRP A 202 -17.74 -2.55 2.52
CA TRP A 202 -18.84 -3.48 2.32
C TRP A 202 -18.46 -4.55 1.31
N LEU A 203 -18.71 -5.82 1.66
CA LEU A 203 -18.41 -7.00 0.87
C LEU A 203 -19.73 -7.70 0.49
N PRO A 204 -20.47 -7.23 -0.52
CA PRO A 204 -21.77 -7.80 -0.90
C PRO A 204 -21.71 -9.31 -1.12
N PHE A 205 -20.62 -9.76 -1.73
CA PHE A 205 -20.30 -11.17 -1.86
C PHE A 205 -18.79 -11.42 -1.80
N THR A 206 -18.46 -12.56 -1.20
CA THR A 206 -17.12 -13.12 -1.08
C THR A 206 -17.25 -14.61 -1.29
N GLY A 207 -16.82 -15.17 -2.39
CA GLY A 207 -16.95 -16.59 -2.62
C GLY A 207 -16.43 -17.01 -3.98
N THR A 208 -16.31 -18.31 -4.18
CA THR A 208 -15.79 -18.93 -5.41
C THR A 208 -16.68 -18.65 -6.62
N ASP A 209 -18.00 -18.71 -6.43
CA ASP A 209 -18.95 -18.61 -7.56
C ASP A 209 -19.11 -17.20 -8.12
N LYS A 210 -19.03 -16.17 -7.26
CA LYS A 210 -19.24 -14.77 -7.62
C LYS A 210 -17.99 -13.90 -7.50
N GLY A 211 -16.92 -14.47 -6.98
CA GLY A 211 -15.71 -13.74 -6.69
C GLY A 211 -15.85 -12.83 -5.45
N VAL A 212 -15.11 -11.74 -5.43
CA VAL A 212 -15.15 -10.73 -4.38
C VAL A 212 -15.56 -9.40 -4.98
N LEU A 213 -16.58 -8.76 -4.39
CA LEU A 213 -16.90 -7.35 -4.61
C LEU A 213 -16.60 -6.59 -3.33
N HIS A 214 -15.73 -5.62 -3.42
CA HIS A 214 -15.29 -4.75 -2.34
C HIS A 214 -15.66 -3.31 -2.70
N LEU A 215 -16.44 -2.66 -1.85
CA LEU A 215 -16.82 -1.27 -1.97
C LEU A 215 -16.47 -0.56 -0.67
N ALA A 216 -15.72 0.52 -0.73
CA ALA A 216 -15.31 1.24 0.47
C ALA A 216 -15.55 2.74 0.37
N LEU A 217 -15.83 3.31 1.55
CA LEU A 217 -15.82 4.74 1.82
C LEU A 217 -14.84 5.01 2.95
N GLU A 218 -14.09 6.09 2.79
CA GLU A 218 -12.99 6.45 3.67
C GLU A 218 -13.05 7.93 4.04
N TYR A 219 -12.62 8.23 5.24
CA TYR A 219 -12.48 9.60 5.73
C TYR A 219 -11.19 9.73 6.54
N ARG A 220 -10.44 10.78 6.27
CA ARG A 220 -9.24 11.17 7.02
C ARG A 220 -9.30 12.65 7.33
N SER A 221 -9.00 12.99 8.56
CA SER A 221 -8.91 14.35 9.07
C SER A 221 -7.53 14.52 9.71
N ALA A 222 -6.80 15.55 9.35
CA ALA A 222 -5.45 15.78 9.86
C ALA A 222 -5.19 17.26 10.05
N SER A 223 -4.67 17.63 11.23
CA SER A 223 -4.24 19.01 11.54
C SER A 223 -2.74 19.14 11.37
N SER A 224 -2.30 20.26 10.80
CA SER A 224 -0.89 20.61 10.74
C SER A 224 -0.37 20.98 12.13
N ASN A 225 0.85 20.57 12.48
CA ASN A 225 1.46 20.89 13.76
C ASN A 225 2.35 22.17 13.73
N ASP A 226 2.63 22.68 12.54
CA ASP A 226 3.45 23.87 12.34
C ASP A 226 2.74 24.98 11.52
N GLY A 227 1.45 24.77 11.22
CA GLY A 227 0.64 25.71 10.45
C GLY A 227 0.90 25.70 8.95
N PHE A 228 1.60 24.67 8.45
CA PHE A 228 1.90 24.52 7.03
C PHE A 228 1.61 23.13 6.52
N LEU A 229 1.22 23.05 5.26
CA LEU A 229 1.07 21.81 4.52
C LEU A 229 1.92 21.85 3.24
N ARG A 230 2.26 20.65 2.74
CA ARG A 230 2.89 20.45 1.44
C ARG A 230 2.53 19.07 0.91
N TYR A 231 1.97 19.01 -0.27
CA TYR A 231 1.67 17.77 -0.98
C TYR A 231 2.61 17.62 -2.17
N ARG A 232 3.24 16.47 -2.30
CA ARG A 232 4.15 16.19 -3.42
C ARG A 232 4.30 14.71 -3.66
N SER A 233 4.58 14.33 -4.90
CA SER A 233 4.88 12.95 -5.26
C SER A 233 5.87 12.84 -6.41
N LYS A 234 6.63 11.77 -6.39
CA LYS A 234 7.44 11.33 -7.52
C LYS A 234 6.54 10.82 -8.65
N PRO A 235 7.05 10.72 -9.91
CA PRO A 235 6.26 10.29 -11.06
C PRO A 235 6.03 8.75 -11.08
N GLU A 236 5.60 8.16 -9.96
CA GLU A 236 5.38 6.71 -9.81
C GLU A 236 6.61 5.87 -10.18
N SER A 237 7.76 6.43 -9.87
CA SER A 237 9.07 5.80 -9.96
C SER A 237 9.89 6.16 -8.73
N PHE A 238 10.21 5.17 -7.90
CA PHE A 238 10.98 5.41 -6.69
C PHE A 238 12.36 6.00 -6.98
N LEU A 239 12.97 5.56 -8.07
CA LEU A 239 14.31 5.99 -8.46
C LEU A 239 14.37 7.37 -9.09
N ALA A 240 13.23 8.01 -9.39
CA ALA A 240 13.20 9.39 -9.85
C ALA A 240 13.84 10.33 -8.81
N GLN A 241 14.65 11.27 -9.29
CA GLN A 241 15.36 12.24 -8.44
C GLN A 241 14.46 13.42 -8.08
N SER A 242 13.55 13.77 -8.98
CA SER A 242 12.62 14.91 -8.85
C SER A 242 11.23 14.47 -8.44
N TYR A 243 10.49 15.39 -7.84
CA TYR A 243 9.04 15.29 -7.68
C TYR A 243 8.37 15.77 -8.97
N ALA A 244 7.37 15.02 -9.45
CA ALA A 244 6.55 15.42 -10.58
C ALA A 244 5.57 16.52 -10.16
N ILE A 245 4.81 16.26 -9.13
CA ILE A 245 3.85 17.21 -8.56
C ILE A 245 4.32 17.66 -7.18
N ASP A 246 4.15 18.96 -6.88
CA ASP A 246 4.60 19.55 -5.62
C ASP A 246 3.93 20.91 -5.41
N THR A 247 3.06 21.03 -4.41
CA THR A 247 2.39 22.29 -4.06
C THR A 247 3.33 23.38 -3.53
N GLY A 248 4.56 23.01 -3.19
CA GLY A 248 5.35 23.84 -2.29
C GLY A 248 4.74 23.82 -0.88
N GLN A 249 5.40 24.49 0.05
CA GLN A 249 4.88 24.68 1.41
C GLN A 249 3.94 25.90 1.40
N PHE A 250 2.74 25.74 1.97
CA PHE A 250 1.75 26.80 2.06
C PHE A 250 1.08 26.80 3.45
N PRO A 251 0.63 27.96 3.94
CA PRO A 251 -0.07 28.04 5.22
C PRO A 251 -1.35 27.24 5.20
N ALA A 252 -1.58 26.39 6.18
CA ALA A 252 -2.80 25.62 6.32
C ALA A 252 -2.92 25.01 7.70
N GLU A 253 -4.12 24.96 8.24
CA GLU A 253 -4.37 24.45 9.59
C GLU A 253 -4.84 22.99 9.58
N HIS A 254 -5.65 22.62 8.60
CA HIS A 254 -6.37 21.37 8.60
C HIS A 254 -6.67 20.86 7.19
N ALA A 255 -6.74 19.54 7.04
CA ALA A 255 -7.15 18.91 5.79
C ALA A 255 -8.09 17.74 6.05
N ASN A 256 -9.13 17.63 5.22
CA ASN A 256 -10.06 16.52 5.19
C ASN A 256 -9.95 15.77 3.86
N THR A 257 -9.72 14.48 3.92
CA THR A 257 -9.64 13.62 2.76
C THR A 257 -10.78 12.60 2.78
N ILE A 258 -11.52 12.51 1.67
CA ILE A 258 -12.51 11.46 1.43
C ILE A 258 -11.93 10.53 0.37
N GLY A 259 -12.03 9.22 0.59
CA GLY A 259 -11.64 8.18 -0.36
C GLY A 259 -12.82 7.30 -0.72
N ILE A 260 -12.85 6.85 -1.96
CA ILE A 260 -13.77 5.82 -2.44
C ILE A 260 -12.98 4.70 -3.10
N GLU A 261 -13.38 3.46 -2.83
CA GLU A 261 -12.76 2.27 -3.42
C GLU A 261 -13.82 1.35 -4.02
N ALA A 262 -13.50 0.77 -5.15
CA ALA A 262 -14.29 -0.31 -5.73
C ALA A 262 -13.36 -1.35 -6.37
N TYR A 263 -13.47 -2.60 -5.93
CA TYR A 263 -12.72 -3.72 -6.49
C TYR A 263 -13.66 -4.88 -6.79
N TYR A 264 -13.50 -5.46 -7.96
CA TYR A 264 -14.23 -6.66 -8.34
C TYR A 264 -13.27 -7.69 -8.91
N ARG A 265 -13.25 -8.88 -8.29
CA ARG A 265 -12.38 -9.98 -8.67
C ARG A 265 -13.20 -11.24 -8.93
N PRO A 266 -13.66 -11.46 -10.19
CA PRO A 266 -14.30 -12.70 -10.61
C PRO A 266 -13.22 -13.72 -11.07
N GLY A 267 -12.61 -14.47 -10.16
CA GLY A 267 -11.55 -15.43 -10.48
C GLY A 267 -10.19 -14.77 -10.81
N PRO A 268 -9.51 -15.15 -11.90
CA PRO A 268 -8.20 -14.61 -12.28
C PRO A 268 -8.20 -13.15 -12.70
N LEU A 269 -9.35 -12.62 -13.09
CA LEU A 269 -9.52 -11.24 -13.50
C LEU A 269 -9.83 -10.37 -12.28
N MET A 270 -9.29 -9.15 -12.25
CA MET A 270 -9.57 -8.17 -11.21
C MET A 270 -9.66 -6.77 -11.81
N PHE A 271 -10.69 -6.04 -11.44
CA PHE A 271 -10.84 -4.61 -11.68
C PHE A 271 -10.73 -3.87 -10.37
N GLY A 272 -10.11 -2.70 -10.38
CA GLY A 272 -10.02 -1.89 -9.19
C GLY A 272 -9.95 -0.41 -9.49
N MET A 273 -10.45 0.38 -8.54
CA MET A 273 -10.31 1.83 -8.51
C MET A 273 -10.18 2.34 -7.09
N GLU A 274 -9.39 3.38 -6.93
CA GLU A 274 -9.36 4.26 -5.75
C GLU A 274 -9.40 5.71 -6.23
N TYR A 275 -10.15 6.56 -5.55
CA TYR A 275 -10.17 7.99 -5.84
C TYR A 275 -10.29 8.81 -4.56
N PHE A 276 -9.55 9.91 -4.48
CA PHE A 276 -9.44 10.76 -3.29
C PHE A 276 -9.80 12.20 -3.60
N PHE A 277 -10.48 12.82 -2.64
CA PHE A 277 -10.86 14.22 -2.61
C PHE A 277 -10.29 14.82 -1.33
N ASN A 278 -9.45 15.84 -1.44
CA ASN A 278 -8.77 16.47 -0.31
C ASN A 278 -9.07 17.96 -0.26
N GLN A 279 -9.83 18.36 0.75
CA GLN A 279 -10.15 19.77 1.04
C GLN A 279 -9.24 20.27 2.14
N VAL A 280 -8.56 21.36 1.91
CA VAL A 280 -7.68 22.01 2.89
C VAL A 280 -8.33 23.28 3.40
N GLN A 281 -8.18 23.56 4.70
CA GLN A 281 -8.54 24.84 5.33
C GLN A 281 -7.30 25.73 5.38
N SER A 282 -7.36 26.84 4.66
CA SER A 282 -6.27 27.80 4.52
C SER A 282 -6.81 29.14 4.02
N ASP A 283 -6.96 30.10 4.90
CA ASP A 283 -7.41 31.44 4.52
C ASP A 283 -6.48 32.09 3.48
N GLU A 284 -5.17 31.92 3.64
CA GLU A 284 -4.17 32.52 2.76
C GLU A 284 -4.12 31.85 1.36
N ALA A 285 -4.45 30.57 1.26
CA ALA A 285 -4.47 29.83 -0.01
C ALA A 285 -5.89 29.66 -0.59
N ASN A 286 -6.92 30.31 -0.02
CA ASN A 286 -8.32 30.22 -0.42
C ASN A 286 -8.88 28.79 -0.45
N ASP A 287 -8.66 28.04 0.62
CA ASP A 287 -9.19 26.68 0.82
C ASP A 287 -8.97 25.74 -0.38
N PRO A 288 -7.72 25.43 -0.73
CA PRO A 288 -7.45 24.67 -1.94
C PRO A 288 -8.02 23.25 -1.87
N PHE A 289 -8.41 22.73 -3.04
CA PHE A 289 -8.96 21.40 -3.22
C PHE A 289 -8.10 20.59 -4.17
N PHE A 290 -7.64 19.42 -3.74
CA PHE A 290 -6.82 18.50 -4.51
C PHE A 290 -7.52 17.16 -4.69
N HIS A 291 -7.28 16.49 -5.81
CA HIS A 291 -7.92 15.21 -6.06
C HIS A 291 -7.13 14.31 -7.01
N GLY A 292 -7.51 13.06 -7.08
CA GLY A 292 -6.95 12.10 -7.99
C GLY A 292 -7.21 10.66 -7.56
N GLY A 293 -6.74 9.73 -8.38
CA GLY A 293 -6.96 8.31 -8.14
C GLY A 293 -6.32 7.43 -9.18
N GLU A 294 -6.72 6.18 -9.17
CA GLU A 294 -6.31 5.19 -10.16
C GLU A 294 -7.46 4.25 -10.51
N VAL A 295 -7.41 3.73 -11.73
CA VAL A 295 -8.22 2.60 -12.18
C VAL A 295 -7.29 1.58 -12.81
N PHE A 296 -7.57 0.30 -12.63
CA PHE A 296 -6.76 -0.73 -13.24
C PHE A 296 -7.56 -2.00 -13.55
N VAL A 297 -7.00 -2.80 -14.43
CA VAL A 297 -7.36 -4.19 -14.66
C VAL A 297 -6.12 -5.06 -14.47
N SER A 298 -6.28 -6.19 -13.81
CA SER A 298 -5.25 -7.21 -13.63
C SER A 298 -5.80 -8.56 -14.06
N TYR A 299 -4.99 -9.35 -14.75
CA TYR A 299 -5.35 -10.69 -15.19
C TYR A 299 -4.20 -11.68 -14.96
N LEU A 300 -4.47 -12.73 -14.19
CA LEU A 300 -3.55 -13.84 -13.96
C LEU A 300 -3.69 -14.85 -15.11
N LEU A 301 -2.76 -14.77 -16.05
CA LEU A 301 -2.75 -15.58 -17.28
C LEU A 301 -2.65 -17.08 -17.00
N THR A 302 -2.05 -17.46 -15.90
CA THR A 302 -1.85 -18.84 -15.46
C THR A 302 -3.03 -19.41 -14.66
N GLY A 303 -4.05 -18.59 -14.39
CA GLY A 303 -5.34 -19.01 -13.83
C GLY A 303 -5.47 -18.90 -12.32
N GLU A 304 -4.44 -18.44 -11.60
CA GLU A 304 -4.52 -18.20 -10.17
C GLU A 304 -5.52 -17.07 -9.84
N THR A 305 -5.91 -17.03 -8.59
CA THR A 305 -6.83 -16.02 -8.08
C THR A 305 -6.18 -15.28 -6.90
N LYS A 306 -6.24 -13.94 -6.87
CA LYS A 306 -5.73 -13.17 -5.73
C LYS A 306 -6.56 -13.45 -4.48
N PRO A 307 -5.94 -13.92 -3.39
CA PRO A 307 -6.65 -14.10 -2.13
C PRO A 307 -7.14 -12.77 -1.57
N TYR A 308 -8.20 -12.80 -0.79
CA TYR A 308 -8.74 -11.63 -0.11
C TYR A 308 -8.73 -11.81 1.40
N ASN A 309 -8.14 -10.88 2.12
CA ASN A 309 -8.11 -10.85 3.56
C ASN A 309 -9.38 -10.18 4.10
N LEU A 310 -10.31 -10.99 4.61
CA LEU A 310 -11.60 -10.50 5.14
C LEU A 310 -11.43 -9.58 6.36
N ARG A 311 -10.43 -9.81 7.20
CA ARG A 311 -10.20 -8.98 8.40
C ARG A 311 -9.54 -7.65 8.07
N GLY A 312 -8.61 -7.68 7.13
CA GLY A 312 -7.88 -6.48 6.71
C GLY A 312 -8.59 -5.66 5.65
N GLY A 313 -9.54 -6.26 4.92
CA GLY A 313 -10.26 -5.61 3.83
C GLY A 313 -9.36 -5.25 2.65
N TYR A 314 -8.48 -6.16 2.23
CA TYR A 314 -7.57 -5.97 1.10
C TYR A 314 -7.22 -7.28 0.41
N PHE A 315 -6.68 -7.19 -0.81
CA PHE A 315 -6.19 -8.36 -1.54
C PHE A 315 -4.76 -8.70 -1.14
N GLU A 316 -4.48 -9.97 -1.05
CA GLU A 316 -3.16 -10.48 -0.72
C GLU A 316 -2.34 -10.79 -1.97
N ARG A 317 -1.09 -11.16 -1.77
CA ARG A 317 -0.21 -11.53 -2.87
C ARG A 317 -0.68 -12.79 -3.59
N THR A 318 -0.34 -12.89 -4.85
CA THR A 318 -0.53 -14.10 -5.65
C THR A 318 0.54 -15.12 -5.28
N SER A 319 0.12 -16.38 -5.10
CA SER A 319 1.00 -17.54 -4.99
C SER A 319 0.85 -18.40 -6.25
N PRO A 320 1.94 -18.79 -6.93
CA PRO A 320 1.84 -19.61 -8.12
C PRO A 320 1.38 -21.03 -7.77
N ALA A 321 0.50 -21.58 -8.60
CA ALA A 321 0.03 -22.97 -8.45
C ALA A 321 1.18 -23.99 -8.62
N SER A 322 2.18 -23.66 -9.44
CA SER A 322 3.41 -24.43 -9.62
C SER A 322 4.57 -23.47 -9.78
N THR A 323 5.59 -23.62 -8.93
CA THR A 323 6.74 -22.72 -8.92
C THR A 323 7.72 -23.04 -10.05
N VAL A 324 8.48 -22.04 -10.49
CA VAL A 324 9.54 -22.22 -11.50
C VAL A 324 10.61 -23.20 -11.00
N PHE A 325 10.87 -23.21 -9.71
CA PHE A 325 11.89 -24.07 -9.08
C PHE A 325 11.46 -25.55 -8.99
N GLU A 326 10.17 -25.82 -9.19
CA GLU A 326 9.59 -27.16 -9.29
C GLU A 326 9.28 -27.57 -10.75
N GLY A 327 9.79 -26.80 -11.71
CA GLY A 327 9.59 -27.03 -13.14
C GLY A 327 8.27 -26.50 -13.71
N GLY A 328 7.54 -25.72 -12.92
CA GLY A 328 6.31 -25.05 -13.34
C GLY A 328 6.55 -23.71 -14.04
N PRO A 329 5.50 -23.04 -14.53
CA PRO A 329 5.60 -21.75 -15.20
C PRO A 329 5.74 -20.55 -14.23
N GLY A 330 5.53 -20.75 -12.92
CA GLY A 330 5.22 -19.65 -12.02
C GLY A 330 3.83 -19.07 -12.30
N ALA A 331 3.49 -17.93 -11.71
CA ALA A 331 2.27 -17.20 -12.02
C ALA A 331 2.57 -15.93 -12.81
N TRP A 332 1.87 -15.75 -13.93
CA TRP A 332 2.02 -14.59 -14.80
C TRP A 332 0.81 -13.68 -14.68
N GLU A 333 1.05 -12.45 -14.26
CA GLU A 333 0.03 -11.43 -14.10
C GLU A 333 0.30 -10.25 -15.03
N PHE A 334 -0.68 -9.92 -15.86
CA PHE A 334 -0.69 -8.66 -16.61
C PHE A 334 -1.52 -7.63 -15.88
N VAL A 335 -1.04 -6.39 -15.81
CA VAL A 335 -1.76 -5.25 -15.20
C VAL A 335 -1.72 -4.08 -16.17
N LEU A 336 -2.86 -3.43 -16.35
CA LEU A 336 -2.96 -2.14 -17.02
C LEU A 336 -3.60 -1.16 -16.06
N ARG A 337 -2.88 -0.08 -15.73
CA ARG A 337 -3.33 0.98 -14.83
C ARG A 337 -3.35 2.33 -15.53
N TYR A 338 -4.35 3.14 -15.21
CA TYR A 338 -4.34 4.59 -15.42
C TYR A 338 -4.41 5.27 -14.06
N SER A 339 -3.55 6.27 -13.84
CA SER A 339 -3.51 7.09 -12.65
C SER A 339 -3.57 8.57 -12.99
N TYR A 340 -4.17 9.35 -12.10
CA TYR A 340 -4.31 10.79 -12.21
C TYR A 340 -4.12 11.46 -10.85
N ALA A 341 -3.42 12.58 -10.83
CA ALA A 341 -3.23 13.41 -9.66
C ALA A 341 -3.29 14.88 -10.05
N ASP A 342 -4.08 15.65 -9.32
CA ASP A 342 -4.24 17.09 -9.50
C ASP A 342 -3.94 17.82 -8.19
N LEU A 343 -2.86 18.58 -8.20
CA LEU A 343 -2.43 19.46 -7.11
C LEU A 343 -2.47 20.94 -7.51
N ASP A 344 -3.25 21.28 -8.54
CA ASP A 344 -3.54 22.67 -8.93
C ASP A 344 -4.87 23.10 -8.34
N SER A 345 -4.87 24.14 -7.53
CA SER A 345 -6.10 24.69 -6.97
C SER A 345 -5.86 26.11 -6.47
N GLN A 346 -6.72 27.04 -6.87
CA GLN A 346 -6.65 28.44 -6.46
C GLN A 346 -5.28 29.06 -6.74
N ALA A 347 -4.59 29.51 -5.67
CA ALA A 347 -3.24 30.08 -5.77
C ALA A 347 -2.13 29.02 -5.76
N ILE A 348 -2.48 27.75 -5.59
CA ILE A 348 -1.51 26.64 -5.53
C ILE A 348 -1.34 26.04 -6.92
N HIS A 349 -0.11 25.94 -7.39
CA HIS A 349 0.28 25.37 -8.68
C HIS A 349 1.21 24.18 -8.49
N GLY A 350 0.66 23.10 -7.91
CA GLY A 350 1.41 21.86 -7.65
C GLY A 350 1.59 20.95 -8.87
N GLY A 351 0.82 21.22 -9.93
CA GLY A 351 0.80 20.51 -11.21
C GLY A 351 -0.17 19.34 -11.25
N THR A 352 -0.47 18.89 -12.46
CA THR A 352 -1.22 17.67 -12.73
C THR A 352 -0.33 16.61 -13.33
N PHE A 353 -0.48 15.37 -12.88
CA PHE A 353 0.24 14.22 -13.40
C PHE A 353 -0.70 13.09 -13.74
N GLN A 354 -0.55 12.53 -14.93
CA GLN A 354 -1.30 11.36 -15.35
C GLN A 354 -0.37 10.33 -15.99
N ARG A 355 -0.68 9.05 -15.78
CA ARG A 355 0.16 7.98 -16.31
C ARG A 355 -0.67 6.75 -16.68
N ILE A 356 -0.41 6.20 -17.86
CA ILE A 356 -0.84 4.86 -18.24
C ILE A 356 0.33 3.89 -18.07
N THR A 357 0.07 2.77 -17.40
CA THR A 357 1.13 1.83 -16.97
C THR A 357 0.74 0.40 -17.27
N PRO A 358 1.10 -0.15 -18.43
CA PRO A 358 1.11 -1.60 -18.64
C PRO A 358 2.30 -2.23 -17.92
N MET A 359 2.08 -3.36 -17.28
CA MET A 359 3.13 -4.12 -16.60
C MET A 359 2.85 -5.62 -16.58
N VAL A 360 3.92 -6.38 -16.38
CA VAL A 360 3.89 -7.83 -16.20
C VAL A 360 4.58 -8.16 -14.88
N ASN A 361 3.89 -8.89 -14.02
CA ASN A 361 4.43 -9.51 -12.82
C ASN A 361 4.64 -11.00 -13.09
N TRP A 362 5.84 -11.50 -12.84
CA TRP A 362 6.15 -12.91 -12.89
C TRP A 362 6.50 -13.41 -11.49
N HIS A 363 5.55 -14.10 -10.88
CA HIS A 363 5.73 -14.74 -9.58
C HIS A 363 6.41 -16.10 -9.77
N LEU A 364 7.72 -16.15 -9.54
CA LEU A 364 8.52 -17.36 -9.71
C LEU A 364 8.20 -18.40 -8.62
N SER A 365 7.93 -17.90 -7.42
CA SER A 365 7.52 -18.65 -6.23
C SER A 365 6.80 -17.71 -5.26
N ASP A 366 6.41 -18.21 -4.09
CA ASP A 366 5.90 -17.39 -3.00
C ASP A 366 6.89 -16.33 -2.51
N ASN A 367 8.17 -16.53 -2.77
CA ASN A 367 9.24 -15.71 -2.23
C ASN A 367 9.89 -14.78 -3.25
N ILE A 368 9.76 -15.08 -4.54
CA ILE A 368 10.48 -14.36 -5.61
C ILE A 368 9.51 -13.89 -6.67
N ARG A 369 9.55 -12.59 -6.95
CA ARG A 369 8.78 -11.95 -8.04
C ARG A 369 9.70 -11.06 -8.88
N LEU A 370 9.49 -11.08 -10.19
CA LEU A 370 10.05 -10.12 -11.13
C LEU A 370 8.93 -9.23 -11.66
N GLU A 371 9.20 -7.95 -11.81
CA GLU A 371 8.26 -6.98 -12.35
C GLU A 371 8.89 -6.28 -13.56
N PHE A 372 8.11 -6.14 -14.62
CA PHE A 372 8.48 -5.44 -15.84
C PHE A 372 7.38 -4.41 -16.14
N VAL A 373 7.76 -3.16 -16.16
CA VAL A 373 6.85 -2.02 -16.25
C VAL A 373 7.29 -1.13 -17.39
N THR A 374 6.34 -0.74 -18.22
CA THR A 374 6.50 0.42 -19.07
C THR A 374 5.38 1.39 -18.74
N GLY A 375 5.56 2.66 -19.07
CA GLY A 375 4.54 3.65 -18.77
C GLY A 375 4.73 4.89 -19.62
N TYR A 376 3.61 5.56 -19.91
CA TYR A 376 3.61 6.86 -20.54
C TYR A 376 2.95 7.84 -19.58
N GLY A 377 3.72 8.83 -19.14
CA GLY A 377 3.30 9.86 -18.20
C GLY A 377 3.30 11.25 -18.83
N VAL A 378 2.34 12.06 -18.43
CA VAL A 378 2.22 13.47 -18.80
C VAL A 378 2.19 14.31 -17.53
N LEU A 379 3.12 15.26 -17.44
CA LEU A 379 3.16 16.27 -16.38
C LEU A 379 2.79 17.63 -16.99
N ASP A 380 1.77 18.26 -16.43
CA ASP A 380 1.40 19.64 -16.75
C ASP A 380 1.59 20.49 -15.51
N ARG A 381 2.57 21.39 -15.55
CA ARG A 381 2.93 22.24 -14.44
C ARG A 381 3.52 23.56 -14.93
N PHE A 382 3.08 24.67 -14.34
CA PHE A 382 3.50 26.02 -14.72
C PHE A 382 3.20 26.38 -16.19
N GLY A 383 2.15 25.78 -16.78
CA GLY A 383 1.79 25.98 -18.18
C GLY A 383 2.70 25.25 -19.19
N ILE A 384 3.55 24.33 -18.71
CA ILE A 384 4.41 23.48 -19.54
C ILE A 384 3.91 22.04 -19.45
N ARG A 385 3.69 21.40 -20.59
CA ARG A 385 3.22 20.03 -20.71
C ARG A 385 4.35 19.11 -21.19
N GLY A 386 4.93 18.37 -20.27
CA GLY A 386 6.02 17.43 -20.54
C GLY A 386 5.57 15.99 -20.61
N GLU A 387 6.20 15.20 -21.46
CA GLU A 387 5.89 13.79 -21.69
C GLU A 387 7.11 12.92 -21.39
N THR A 388 6.86 11.78 -20.73
CA THR A 388 7.92 10.84 -20.34
C THR A 388 7.46 9.41 -20.60
N VAL A 389 8.32 8.63 -21.25
CA VAL A 389 8.21 7.17 -21.29
C VAL A 389 9.07 6.59 -20.18
N PHE A 390 8.47 5.70 -19.39
CA PHE A 390 9.11 5.05 -18.25
C PHE A 390 9.37 3.58 -18.55
N PHE A 391 10.56 3.11 -18.22
CA PHE A 391 10.92 1.70 -18.19
C PHE A 391 11.39 1.35 -16.81
N GLN A 392 10.72 0.41 -16.15
CA GLN A 392 11.07 0.01 -14.79
C GLN A 392 11.07 -1.51 -14.68
N SER A 393 11.97 -2.05 -13.90
CA SER A 393 11.93 -3.45 -13.51
C SER A 393 12.31 -3.61 -12.04
N ARG A 394 11.80 -4.65 -11.42
CA ARG A 394 12.07 -4.97 -10.02
C ARG A 394 12.38 -6.43 -9.84
N ILE A 395 13.41 -6.70 -9.05
CA ILE A 395 13.66 -8.01 -8.46
C ILE A 395 13.22 -7.93 -7.01
N GLN A 396 12.31 -8.80 -6.62
CA GLN A 396 11.75 -8.85 -5.28
C GLN A 396 12.00 -10.21 -4.64
N LEU A 397 12.58 -10.18 -3.44
CA LEU A 397 12.67 -11.32 -2.53
C LEU A 397 11.87 -11.02 -1.27
N GLN A 398 11.10 -11.99 -0.76
CA GLN A 398 10.34 -11.86 0.48
C GLN A 398 10.31 -13.18 1.27
N LEU A 399 10.28 -13.04 2.62
CA LEU A 399 10.24 -14.15 3.57
C LEU A 399 8.93 -14.13 4.36
#